data_422ac66caeb75aa8d57e3478743e716a
#
_entry.id   422ac66caeb75aa8d57e3478743e716a
#
_cell.length_a   1.000
_cell.length_b   1.000
_cell.length_c   1.000
_cell.angle_alpha   90.00
_cell.angle_beta   90.00
_cell.angle_gamma   90.00
#
_symmetry.space_group_name_H-M   'P 1'
#
loop_
_entity.id
_entity.type
_entity.pdbx_description
1 polymer ?
#
loop_
_entity_poly.entity_id
_entity_poly.type
_entity_poly.pdbx_seq_one_letter_code
_entity_poly.pdbx_strand_id
1 'polypeptide(L)'
;MNYKATTNWMFSRLPMYQHQGAIAYKEDLSRTELLASHLGHPENKFKSVHIGGTNGKGSTAHMLAAVLQEAGYKVGLYTSPHLKDFIERIRIDGKKIPEATVVEFIEENKRFLEHRQLSFFEMTVGLAFDYFAKSKVDIAIIEVGLGGRLDSTNIINPCLLYTSDAADEGLGVDLGGRRII
;
A
#
# COMPACT_ATOMS: atom_id res chain seq x y z
N MET A 1 1.85 23.09 0.71
CA MET A 1 0.35 23.02 0.48
C MET A 1 -0.35 22.69 1.78
N ASN A 2 -1.68 22.95 1.96
CA ASN A 2 -2.42 22.34 3.07
C ASN A 2 -2.95 20.96 2.65
N TYR A 3 -3.38 20.13 3.62
CA TYR A 3 -3.83 18.75 3.38
C TYR A 3 -4.95 18.65 2.33
N LYS A 4 -5.97 19.53 2.42
CA LYS A 4 -7.07 19.55 1.46
C LYS A 4 -6.60 19.84 0.02
N ALA A 5 -5.69 20.79 -0.14
CA ALA A 5 -5.11 21.08 -1.46
C ALA A 5 -4.25 19.92 -1.97
N THR A 6 -3.53 19.25 -1.09
CA THR A 6 -2.71 18.08 -1.40
C THR A 6 -3.58 16.90 -1.86
N THR A 7 -4.62 16.55 -1.12
CA THR A 7 -5.53 15.46 -1.49
C THR A 7 -6.28 15.77 -2.78
N ASN A 8 -6.75 17.01 -2.98
CA ASN A 8 -7.35 17.42 -4.25
C ASN A 8 -6.39 17.26 -5.43
N TRP A 9 -5.11 17.63 -5.25
CA TRP A 9 -4.10 17.41 -6.28
C TRP A 9 -3.90 15.93 -6.56
N MET A 10 -3.76 15.08 -5.52
CA MET A 10 -3.61 13.62 -5.66
C MET A 10 -4.76 13.02 -6.48
N PHE A 11 -6.00 13.38 -6.16
CA PHE A 11 -7.18 12.83 -6.84
C PHE A 11 -7.37 13.37 -8.25
N SER A 12 -6.95 14.59 -8.54
CA SER A 12 -7.15 15.21 -9.86
C SER A 12 -6.03 14.94 -10.86
N ARG A 13 -4.82 14.70 -10.39
CA ARG A 13 -3.62 14.62 -11.25
C ARG A 13 -3.10 13.20 -11.45
N LEU A 14 -3.34 12.32 -10.48
CA LEU A 14 -2.86 10.95 -10.58
C LEU A 14 -3.96 10.04 -11.14
N PRO A 15 -3.68 9.24 -12.19
CA PRO A 15 -4.65 8.31 -12.75
C PRO A 15 -5.19 7.35 -11.69
N MET A 16 -6.51 7.18 -11.66
CA MET A 16 -7.19 6.25 -10.75
C MET A 16 -7.92 5.18 -11.54
N TYR A 17 -7.72 3.92 -11.16
CA TYR A 17 -8.40 2.78 -11.77
C TYR A 17 -9.94 2.93 -11.74
N GLN A 18 -10.48 3.45 -10.64
CA GLN A 18 -11.93 3.66 -10.47
C GLN A 18 -12.56 4.61 -11.50
N HIS A 19 -11.77 5.53 -12.07
CA HIS A 19 -12.25 6.50 -13.07
C HIS A 19 -11.89 6.14 -14.50
N GLN A 20 -10.82 5.39 -14.73
CA GLN A 20 -10.28 5.12 -16.05
C GLN A 20 -10.35 3.62 -16.45
N GLY A 21 -10.84 2.76 -15.56
CA GLY A 21 -10.97 1.32 -15.81
C GLY A 21 -9.63 0.67 -16.18
N ALA A 22 -9.67 -0.30 -17.11
CA ALA A 22 -8.50 -1.08 -17.51
C ALA A 22 -7.34 -0.24 -18.10
N ILE A 23 -7.61 1.00 -18.57
CA ILE A 23 -6.58 1.88 -19.15
C ILE A 23 -5.60 2.38 -18.07
N ALA A 24 -6.05 2.51 -16.82
CA ALA A 24 -5.19 2.89 -15.70
C ALA A 24 -4.41 1.72 -15.09
N TYR A 25 -4.81 0.47 -15.44
CA TYR A 25 -4.12 -0.73 -14.99
C TYR A 25 -2.93 -0.98 -15.92
N LYS A 26 -1.73 -0.85 -15.42
CA LYS A 26 -0.53 -1.27 -16.14
C LYS A 26 -0.12 -2.65 -15.69
N GLU A 27 0.19 -3.48 -16.68
CA GLU A 27 0.54 -4.90 -16.51
C GLU A 27 2.00 -5.10 -16.04
N ASP A 28 2.59 -4.13 -15.35
CA ASP A 28 3.95 -4.23 -14.82
C ASP A 28 4.15 -3.44 -13.52
N LEU A 29 5.20 -3.77 -12.77
CA LEU A 29 5.60 -3.12 -11.52
C LEU A 29 6.68 -2.06 -11.70
N SER A 30 7.13 -1.81 -12.93
CA SER A 30 8.30 -0.98 -13.24
C SER A 30 8.23 0.42 -12.61
N ARG A 31 7.05 1.04 -12.61
CA ARG A 31 6.86 2.38 -12.02
C ARG A 31 6.92 2.34 -10.51
N THR A 32 6.34 1.32 -9.89
CA THR A 32 6.40 1.13 -8.43
C THR A 32 7.83 0.87 -7.99
N GLU A 33 8.58 0.06 -8.75
CA GLU A 33 10.00 -0.19 -8.51
C GLU A 33 10.86 1.06 -8.69
N LEU A 34 10.56 1.89 -9.71
CA LEU A 34 11.21 3.19 -9.88
C LEU A 34 10.94 4.14 -8.71
N LEU A 35 9.70 4.16 -8.19
CA LEU A 35 9.37 4.94 -7.00
C LEU A 35 10.11 4.40 -5.78
N ALA A 36 10.13 3.09 -5.58
CA ALA A 36 10.85 2.45 -4.49
C ALA A 36 12.35 2.79 -4.52
N SER A 37 12.97 2.73 -5.70
CA SER A 37 14.37 3.14 -5.90
C SER A 37 14.58 4.62 -5.58
N HIS A 38 13.70 5.50 -6.03
CA HIS A 38 13.73 6.94 -5.73
C HIS A 38 13.65 7.22 -4.23
N LEU A 39 12.85 6.46 -3.49
CA LEU A 39 12.68 6.55 -2.04
C LEU A 39 13.76 5.80 -1.23
N GLY A 40 14.75 5.20 -1.88
CA GLY A 40 15.82 4.45 -1.24
C GLY A 40 15.40 3.09 -0.69
N HIS A 41 14.55 2.39 -1.44
CA HIS A 41 14.06 1.03 -1.19
C HIS A 41 13.46 0.85 0.21
N PRO A 42 12.39 1.61 0.54
CA PRO A 42 11.77 1.53 1.86
C PRO A 42 11.14 0.15 2.14
N GLU A 43 10.71 -0.58 1.10
CA GLU A 43 10.13 -1.93 1.17
C GLU A 43 11.07 -2.96 1.81
N ASN A 44 12.36 -2.72 1.79
CA ASN A 44 13.38 -3.61 2.36
C ASN A 44 13.73 -3.29 3.82
N LYS A 45 13.11 -2.25 4.43
CA LYS A 45 13.49 -1.73 5.76
C LYS A 45 12.60 -2.22 6.90
N PHE A 46 11.63 -3.10 6.62
CA PHE A 46 10.73 -3.69 7.61
C PHE A 46 10.31 -5.09 7.18
N LYS A 47 9.90 -5.91 8.12
CA LYS A 47 9.25 -7.20 7.83
C LYS A 47 7.83 -6.95 7.38
N SER A 48 7.28 -7.82 6.52
CA SER A 48 5.91 -7.65 6.04
C SER A 48 5.13 -8.95 6.02
N VAL A 49 3.81 -8.82 6.22
CA VAL A 49 2.81 -9.83 5.93
C VAL A 49 1.92 -9.29 4.82
N HIS A 50 1.72 -10.06 3.77
CA HIS A 50 0.94 -9.68 2.61
C HIS A 50 -0.41 -10.40 2.64
N ILE A 51 -1.52 -9.65 2.56
CA ILE A 51 -2.88 -10.19 2.66
C ILE A 51 -3.56 -10.06 1.30
N GLY A 52 -3.78 -11.19 0.63
CA GLY A 52 -4.54 -11.30 -0.61
C GLY A 52 -5.95 -11.85 -0.40
N GLY A 53 -6.73 -11.95 -1.49
CA GLY A 53 -8.06 -12.55 -1.50
C GLY A 53 -9.12 -11.69 -2.15
N THR A 54 -10.34 -12.21 -2.33
CA THR A 54 -11.46 -11.49 -2.91
C THR A 54 -12.17 -10.66 -1.84
N ASN A 55 -12.62 -11.29 -0.77
CA ASN A 55 -13.30 -10.64 0.36
C ASN A 55 -12.53 -10.83 1.66
N GLY A 56 -12.75 -9.97 2.64
CA GLY A 56 -12.21 -10.12 3.99
C GLY A 56 -10.77 -9.66 4.18
N LYS A 57 -10.03 -9.25 3.12
CA LYS A 57 -8.64 -8.79 3.22
C LYS A 57 -8.44 -7.75 4.33
N GLY A 58 -9.19 -6.64 4.27
CA GLY A 58 -9.09 -5.56 5.24
C GLY A 58 -9.41 -6.00 6.67
N SER A 59 -10.44 -6.85 6.87
CA SER A 59 -10.78 -7.39 8.19
C SER A 59 -9.65 -8.24 8.74
N THR A 60 -9.11 -9.16 7.94
CA THR A 60 -7.95 -9.99 8.31
C THR A 60 -6.73 -9.14 8.63
N ALA A 61 -6.44 -8.13 7.81
CA ALA A 61 -5.32 -7.22 8.01
C ALA A 61 -5.45 -6.45 9.35
N HIS A 62 -6.64 -5.94 9.67
CA HIS A 62 -6.89 -5.27 10.94
C HIS A 62 -6.79 -6.19 12.15
N MET A 63 -7.35 -7.41 12.08
CA MET A 63 -7.26 -8.39 13.18
C MET A 63 -5.80 -8.79 13.44
N LEU A 64 -5.04 -9.08 12.37
CA LEU A 64 -3.64 -9.46 12.53
C LEU A 64 -2.80 -8.31 13.09
N ALA A 65 -3.02 -7.08 12.61
CA ALA A 65 -2.35 -5.91 13.15
C ALA A 65 -2.64 -5.73 14.65
N ALA A 66 -3.89 -5.90 15.09
CA ALA A 66 -4.25 -5.81 16.50
C ALA A 66 -3.54 -6.88 17.36
N VAL A 67 -3.50 -8.13 16.89
CA VAL A 67 -2.80 -9.22 17.60
C VAL A 67 -1.31 -8.93 17.77
N LEU A 68 -0.65 -8.44 16.69
CA LEU A 68 0.78 -8.11 16.74
C LEU A 68 1.06 -6.89 17.63
N GLN A 69 0.16 -5.91 17.67
CA GLN A 69 0.27 -4.76 18.59
C GLN A 69 0.17 -5.22 20.06
N GLU A 70 -0.79 -6.09 20.38
CA GLU A 70 -0.91 -6.68 21.73
C GLU A 70 0.31 -7.53 22.10
N ALA A 71 0.99 -8.12 21.11
CA ALA A 71 2.26 -8.82 21.32
C ALA A 71 3.48 -7.87 21.51
N GLY A 72 3.27 -6.55 21.47
CA GLY A 72 4.29 -5.55 21.74
C GLY A 72 5.10 -5.10 20.52
N TYR A 73 4.72 -5.50 19.29
CA TYR A 73 5.37 -5.02 18.06
C TYR A 73 4.86 -3.65 17.67
N LYS A 74 5.75 -2.82 17.09
CA LYS A 74 5.36 -1.62 16.38
C LYS A 74 4.87 -1.98 14.98
N VAL A 75 3.56 -1.88 14.75
CA VAL A 75 2.90 -2.43 13.57
C VAL A 75 2.48 -1.35 12.60
N GLY A 76 2.97 -1.44 11.35
CA GLY A 76 2.41 -0.73 10.21
C GLY A 76 1.20 -1.47 9.66
N LEU A 77 0.18 -0.74 9.21
CA LEU A 77 -0.99 -1.31 8.53
C LEU A 77 -1.31 -0.48 7.29
N TYR A 78 -1.33 -1.13 6.13
CA TYR A 78 -1.79 -0.58 4.87
C TYR A 78 -3.06 -1.28 4.42
N THR A 79 -4.13 -0.51 4.17
CA THR A 79 -5.43 -1.03 3.69
C THR A 79 -6.02 -0.16 2.59
N SER A 80 -6.86 -0.75 1.72
CA SER A 80 -7.55 -0.03 0.65
C SER A 80 -8.88 -0.68 0.27
N PRO A 81 -9.86 0.12 -0.22
CA PRO A 81 -9.90 1.58 -0.25
C PRO A 81 -10.17 2.20 1.14
N HIS A 82 -10.10 3.53 1.25
CA HIS A 82 -10.58 4.24 2.45
C HIS A 82 -12.11 4.47 2.39
N LEU A 83 -12.73 4.70 3.53
CA LEU A 83 -14.17 4.94 3.63
C LEU A 83 -14.52 6.43 3.62
N LYS A 84 -13.78 7.25 4.37
CA LYS A 84 -14.04 8.70 4.53
C LYS A 84 -12.85 9.55 4.15
N ASP A 85 -11.66 9.19 4.62
CA ASP A 85 -10.47 10.01 4.48
C ASP A 85 -9.26 9.19 4.05
N PHE A 86 -8.42 9.77 3.19
CA PHE A 86 -7.22 9.16 2.65
C PHE A 86 -6.28 8.60 3.73
N ILE A 87 -6.10 9.32 4.84
CA ILE A 87 -5.22 8.91 5.94
C ILE A 87 -5.63 7.58 6.61
N GLU A 88 -6.84 7.09 6.36
CA GLU A 88 -7.30 5.78 6.87
C GLU A 88 -6.50 4.61 6.30
N ARG A 89 -5.92 4.78 5.11
CA ARG A 89 -5.18 3.74 4.39
C ARG A 89 -3.88 3.33 5.07
N ILE A 90 -3.30 4.23 5.86
CA ILE A 90 -1.95 4.07 6.43
C ILE A 90 -2.02 4.32 7.93
N ARG A 91 -1.64 3.31 8.71
CA ARG A 91 -1.65 3.39 10.18
C ARG A 91 -0.36 2.83 10.75
N ILE A 92 0.02 3.35 11.91
CA ILE A 92 1.03 2.75 12.80
C ILE A 92 0.42 2.66 14.20
N ASP A 93 0.43 1.47 14.79
CA ASP A 93 -0.16 1.16 16.10
C ASP A 93 -1.59 1.71 16.21
N GLY A 94 -2.41 1.41 15.18
CA GLY A 94 -3.81 1.85 15.07
C GLY A 94 -4.02 3.33 14.77
N LYS A 95 -2.99 4.18 14.88
CA LYS A 95 -3.07 5.63 14.60
C LYS A 95 -2.90 5.89 13.11
N LYS A 96 -3.80 6.70 12.54
CA LYS A 96 -3.72 7.14 11.14
C LYS A 96 -2.45 7.96 10.91
N ILE A 97 -1.90 7.90 9.68
CA ILE A 97 -0.79 8.76 9.27
C ILE A 97 -1.16 10.24 9.48
N PRO A 98 -0.25 11.08 10.02
CA PRO A 98 -0.51 12.51 10.15
C PRO A 98 -0.72 13.18 8.78
N GLU A 99 -1.68 14.09 8.69
CA GLU A 99 -1.92 14.89 7.48
C GLU A 99 -0.65 15.63 7.02
N ALA A 100 0.13 16.15 7.95
CA ALA A 100 1.40 16.82 7.68
C ALA A 100 2.39 15.92 6.93
N THR A 101 2.47 14.63 7.32
CA THR A 101 3.36 13.65 6.66
C THR A 101 2.93 13.40 5.21
N VAL A 102 1.61 13.36 4.95
CA VAL A 102 1.09 13.24 3.58
C VAL A 102 1.47 14.46 2.74
N VAL A 103 1.30 15.65 3.31
CA VAL A 103 1.66 16.92 2.62
C VAL A 103 3.15 16.96 2.31
N GLU A 104 3.99 16.69 3.29
CA GLU A 104 5.45 16.67 3.17
C GLU A 104 5.92 15.69 2.09
N PHE A 105 5.44 14.45 2.13
CA PHE A 105 5.77 13.45 1.12
C PHE A 105 5.40 13.91 -0.30
N ILE A 106 4.22 14.48 -0.47
CA ILE A 106 3.79 14.96 -1.79
C ILE A 106 4.64 16.16 -2.22
N GLU A 107 4.91 17.13 -1.37
CA GLU A 107 5.74 18.29 -1.71
C GLU A 107 7.15 17.88 -2.15
N GLU A 108 7.76 16.93 -1.44
CA GLU A 108 9.09 16.40 -1.76
C GLU A 108 9.12 15.63 -3.08
N ASN A 109 8.08 14.85 -3.38
CA ASN A 109 8.09 13.89 -4.49
C ASN A 109 7.24 14.31 -5.70
N LYS A 110 6.49 15.42 -5.63
CA LYS A 110 5.51 15.84 -6.64
C LYS A 110 6.06 15.82 -8.07
N ARG A 111 7.23 16.41 -8.29
CA ARG A 111 7.88 16.45 -9.61
C ARG A 111 8.18 15.05 -10.16
N PHE A 112 8.64 14.16 -9.30
CA PHE A 112 8.91 12.79 -9.69
C PHE A 112 7.63 12.04 -10.04
N LEU A 113 6.59 12.17 -9.21
CA LEU A 113 5.29 11.54 -9.41
C LEU A 113 4.64 11.96 -10.74
N GLU A 114 4.68 13.27 -11.06
CA GLU A 114 4.15 13.80 -12.32
C GLU A 114 4.99 13.37 -13.52
N HIS A 115 6.31 13.52 -13.46
CA HIS A 115 7.20 13.19 -14.57
C HIS A 115 7.16 11.71 -14.95
N ARG A 116 7.06 10.82 -13.97
CA ARG A 116 6.96 9.37 -14.17
C ARG A 116 5.53 8.89 -14.39
N GLN A 117 4.55 9.79 -14.35
CA GLN A 117 3.13 9.47 -14.54
C GLN A 117 2.66 8.33 -13.62
N LEU A 118 3.04 8.38 -12.35
CA LEU A 118 2.63 7.40 -11.36
C LEU A 118 1.12 7.48 -11.12
N SER A 119 0.50 6.34 -10.91
CA SER A 119 -0.90 6.27 -10.51
C SER A 119 -1.09 6.68 -9.05
N PHE A 120 -2.32 7.02 -8.70
CA PHE A 120 -2.71 7.27 -7.31
C PHE A 120 -2.35 6.09 -6.39
N PHE A 121 -2.56 4.85 -6.88
CA PHE A 121 -2.29 3.66 -6.08
C PHE A 121 -0.78 3.43 -5.87
N GLU A 122 0.02 3.54 -6.94
CA GLU A 122 1.49 3.43 -6.86
C GLU A 122 2.08 4.46 -5.88
N MET A 123 1.63 5.72 -5.97
CA MET A 123 2.01 6.79 -5.04
C MET A 123 1.62 6.45 -3.60
N THR A 124 0.40 5.93 -3.39
CA THR A 124 -0.09 5.61 -2.04
C THR A 124 0.72 4.48 -1.40
N VAL A 125 1.09 3.46 -2.18
CA VAL A 125 1.97 2.37 -1.72
C VAL A 125 3.36 2.92 -1.37
N GLY A 126 3.95 3.76 -2.23
CA GLY A 126 5.24 4.39 -1.94
C GLY A 126 5.24 5.23 -0.67
N LEU A 127 4.20 6.04 -0.47
CA LEU A 127 4.00 6.82 0.78
C LEU A 127 3.91 5.91 2.00
N ALA A 128 3.13 4.82 1.92
CA ALA A 128 2.97 3.89 3.04
C ALA A 128 4.32 3.26 3.43
N PHE A 129 5.07 2.78 2.45
CA PHE A 129 6.34 2.12 2.70
C PHE A 129 7.42 3.09 3.21
N ASP A 130 7.48 4.30 2.66
CA ASP A 130 8.38 5.36 3.15
C ASP A 130 8.07 5.72 4.61
N TYR A 131 6.78 5.89 4.93
CA TYR A 131 6.34 6.20 6.29
C TYR A 131 6.66 5.07 7.28
N PHE A 132 6.44 3.81 6.90
CA PHE A 132 6.78 2.66 7.73
C PHE A 132 8.29 2.55 7.97
N ALA A 133 9.08 2.72 6.92
CA ALA A 133 10.55 2.68 7.02
C ALA A 133 11.10 3.82 7.91
N LYS A 134 10.67 5.06 7.69
CA LYS A 134 11.06 6.23 8.49
C LYS A 134 10.64 6.07 9.95
N SER A 135 9.49 5.48 10.19
CA SER A 135 8.96 5.21 11.52
C SER A 135 9.57 3.98 12.20
N LYS A 136 10.39 3.19 11.49
CA LYS A 136 11.03 1.97 11.99
C LYS A 136 10.01 0.99 12.58
N VAL A 137 8.98 0.64 11.82
CA VAL A 137 8.03 -0.41 12.24
C VAL A 137 8.73 -1.76 12.26
N ASP A 138 8.37 -2.61 13.22
CA ASP A 138 8.92 -3.97 13.31
C ASP A 138 8.36 -4.86 12.21
N ILE A 139 7.08 -4.69 11.92
CA ILE A 139 6.35 -5.45 10.91
C ILE A 139 5.23 -4.59 10.31
N ALA A 140 4.99 -4.75 9.00
CA ALA A 140 3.88 -4.11 8.31
C ALA A 140 2.91 -5.16 7.76
N ILE A 141 1.61 -4.97 8.00
CA ILE A 141 0.53 -5.75 7.42
C ILE A 141 0.05 -4.99 6.18
N ILE A 142 0.18 -5.61 5.02
CA ILE A 142 -0.05 -4.98 3.72
C ILE A 142 -1.21 -5.70 3.02
N GLU A 143 -2.32 -4.99 2.82
CA GLU A 143 -3.44 -5.47 2.03
C GLU A 143 -3.18 -5.26 0.53
N VAL A 144 -3.38 -6.30 -0.27
CA VAL A 144 -3.37 -6.23 -1.75
C VAL A 144 -4.52 -5.35 -2.22
N GLY A 145 -4.24 -4.45 -3.17
CA GLY A 145 -5.28 -3.59 -3.74
C GLY A 145 -6.16 -4.32 -4.75
N LEU A 146 -5.56 -4.88 -5.80
CA LEU A 146 -6.27 -5.57 -6.87
C LEU A 146 -5.40 -6.67 -7.48
N GLY A 147 -5.99 -7.85 -7.67
CA GLY A 147 -5.27 -8.98 -8.25
C GLY A 147 -4.26 -9.56 -7.27
N GLY A 148 -2.99 -9.36 -7.46
CA GLY A 148 -1.92 -9.87 -6.59
C GLY A 148 -0.55 -9.70 -7.22
N ARG A 149 -0.19 -10.55 -8.19
CA ARG A 149 1.15 -10.60 -8.79
C ARG A 149 1.63 -9.25 -9.33
N LEU A 150 0.75 -8.48 -9.97
CA LEU A 150 1.05 -7.17 -10.56
C LEU A 150 0.46 -6.01 -9.75
N ASP A 151 0.02 -6.26 -8.53
CA ASP A 151 -0.36 -5.20 -7.60
C ASP A 151 0.88 -4.45 -7.10
N SER A 152 0.80 -3.12 -7.00
CA SER A 152 1.93 -2.29 -6.56
C SER A 152 2.46 -2.67 -5.18
N THR A 153 1.66 -3.30 -4.33
CA THR A 153 2.12 -3.80 -3.03
C THR A 153 3.06 -5.00 -3.15
N ASN A 154 3.09 -5.70 -4.31
CA ASN A 154 3.85 -6.93 -4.49
C ASN A 154 5.37 -6.73 -4.75
N ILE A 155 5.87 -5.52 -4.59
CA ILE A 155 7.32 -5.25 -4.60
C ILE A 155 8.01 -5.65 -3.28
N ILE A 156 7.23 -5.98 -2.23
CA ILE A 156 7.75 -6.46 -0.95
C ILE A 156 8.22 -7.92 -1.04
N ASN A 157 9.07 -8.33 -0.09
CA ASN A 157 9.41 -9.73 0.14
C ASN A 157 8.80 -10.17 1.49
N PRO A 158 7.52 -10.59 1.52
CA PRO A 158 6.82 -10.83 2.77
C PRO A 158 7.33 -12.08 3.47
N CYS A 159 7.38 -12.06 4.79
CA CYS A 159 7.68 -13.24 5.59
C CYS A 159 6.47 -14.21 5.66
N LEU A 160 5.26 -13.68 5.39
CA LEU A 160 4.02 -14.44 5.33
C LEU A 160 3.12 -13.87 4.22
N LEU A 161 2.61 -14.74 3.36
CA LEU A 161 1.55 -14.44 2.41
C LEU A 161 0.29 -15.20 2.83
N TYR A 162 -0.80 -14.48 3.09
CA TYR A 162 -2.09 -15.06 3.45
C TYR A 162 -3.13 -14.73 2.39
N THR A 163 -3.96 -15.72 2.05
CA THR A 163 -5.11 -15.55 1.16
C THR A 163 -6.40 -15.87 1.91
N SER A 164 -7.40 -14.99 1.82
CA SER A 164 -8.73 -15.26 2.38
C SER A 164 -9.49 -16.29 1.51
N ASP A 165 -10.44 -17.03 2.12
CA ASP A 165 -11.17 -18.15 1.51
C ASP A 165 -11.88 -17.81 0.19
N ALA A 166 -12.25 -16.55 0.00
CA ALA A 166 -12.87 -16.09 -1.24
C ALA A 166 -11.91 -16.04 -2.45
N ALA A 167 -10.62 -16.36 -2.29
CA ALA A 167 -9.66 -16.51 -3.38
C ALA A 167 -9.81 -17.83 -4.15
N ASP A 168 -10.58 -18.76 -3.64
CA ASP A 168 -10.81 -20.10 -4.25
C ASP A 168 -11.92 -20.08 -5.31
N GLU A 169 -12.64 -18.97 -5.46
CA GLU A 169 -13.58 -18.82 -6.57
C GLU A 169 -12.81 -18.58 -7.87
N GLY A 170 -13.18 -19.26 -8.95
CA GLY A 170 -12.44 -19.48 -10.22
C GLY A 170 -11.91 -18.28 -11.02
N LEU A 171 -11.87 -17.08 -10.43
CA LEU A 171 -11.16 -15.89 -10.89
C LEU A 171 -10.09 -15.48 -9.87
N GLY A 172 -9.62 -16.43 -9.08
CA GLY A 172 -8.71 -16.25 -7.95
C GLY A 172 -7.44 -15.46 -8.29
N VAL A 173 -6.95 -14.78 -7.29
CA VAL A 173 -5.68 -14.05 -7.29
C VAL A 173 -4.54 -15.02 -7.59
N ASP A 174 -3.89 -14.91 -8.75
CA ASP A 174 -2.64 -15.63 -9.03
C ASP A 174 -1.51 -14.99 -8.22
N LEU A 175 -1.17 -15.62 -7.13
CA LEU A 175 -0.19 -15.13 -6.15
C LEU A 175 1.26 -15.46 -6.52
N GLY A 176 1.52 -15.85 -7.77
CA GLY A 176 2.90 -15.94 -8.31
C GLY A 176 3.87 -16.78 -7.47
N GLY A 177 3.42 -17.96 -7.01
CA GLY A 177 4.33 -19.06 -6.67
C GLY A 177 5.15 -18.96 -5.38
N ARG A 178 4.97 -17.99 -4.51
CA ARG A 178 5.60 -18.03 -3.18
C ARG A 178 4.64 -18.64 -2.17
N ARG A 179 4.62 -19.97 -2.12
CA ARG A 179 3.91 -20.70 -1.08
C ARG A 179 4.65 -20.60 0.24
N ILE A 180 3.90 -20.35 1.29
CA ILE A 180 4.31 -20.65 2.66
C ILE A 180 4.01 -22.12 2.90
N ILE A 181 5.02 -22.81 3.37
CA ILE A 181 4.90 -24.15 3.92
C ILE A 181 4.38 -24.02 5.34
#